data_4188e172f837923b51909400a5ed6483
#
_entry.id   4188e172f837923b51909400a5ed6483
#
_cell.length_a   1.000
_cell.length_b   1.000
_cell.length_c   1.000
_cell.angle_alpha   90.00
_cell.angle_beta   90.00
_cell.angle_gamma   90.00
#
_symmetry.space_group_name_H-M   'P 1'
#
loop_
_entity.id
_entity.type
_entity.pdbx_description
1 polymer ?
#
loop_
_entity_poly.entity_id
_entity_poly.type
_entity_poly.pdbx_seq_one_letter_code
_entity_poly.pdbx_strand_id
1 'polypeptide(L)'
;MQRRRFVGQLGAGFVAALGLGVASSWQTAQAQGSGVTVRWLGHTSFVFEGDGRRILINPFRTIGCTAGYAPPTVPSDVVLISSRLFDEGGTLEDLPGNPPILSEQGEYELPPIRMKSVEVDHDRQGGRRFGKNLIWRWQQGGLNIVHMGGAAAPVSVEEQIQLGRPDVLLVPVGGGPKAYDAEAAIAAIRALNPRIIIPTHYRTQAADEETCDIEGLQPFLELMRATPTRQADGNTVNITPSSLPGGDGMIIQLMSYPFG
;
A
#
# COMPACT_ATOMS: atom_id res chain seq x y z
N MET A 1 51.77 -12.74 -20.87
CA MET A 1 52.57 -13.96 -20.95
C MET A 1 51.80 -15.12 -20.34
N GLN A 2 51.66 -16.06 -21.06
CA GLN A 2 51.45 -17.50 -21.17
C GLN A 2 50.01 -18.02 -21.09
N ARG A 3 49.58 -18.38 -22.28
CA ARG A 3 48.50 -19.34 -22.58
C ARG A 3 48.97 -20.75 -22.25
N ARG A 4 48.09 -21.59 -21.70
CA ARG A 4 48.19 -23.04 -21.86
C ARG A 4 46.85 -23.63 -22.27
N ARG A 5 46.83 -24.12 -23.51
CA ARG A 5 45.82 -25.02 -24.11
C ARG A 5 46.11 -26.43 -23.59
N PHE A 6 45.05 -27.19 -23.32
CA PHE A 6 45.12 -28.65 -23.37
C PHE A 6 44.01 -29.17 -24.29
N VAL A 7 44.48 -29.86 -25.33
CA VAL A 7 43.67 -30.60 -26.29
C VAL A 7 43.84 -32.08 -25.90
N GLY A 8 42.75 -32.81 -25.82
CA GLY A 8 42.74 -34.27 -25.67
C GLY A 8 41.56 -34.85 -26.45
N GLN A 9 41.89 -35.69 -27.41
CA GLN A 9 41.07 -36.22 -28.49
C GLN A 9 40.35 -37.53 -28.14
N LEU A 10 39.20 -37.72 -28.83
CA LEU A 10 38.71 -38.95 -29.49
C LEU A 10 37.94 -40.01 -28.69
N GLY A 11 36.70 -40.22 -29.15
CA GLY A 11 35.93 -41.44 -28.94
C GLY A 11 34.62 -41.36 -29.72
N ALA A 12 34.62 -41.87 -30.97
CA ALA A 12 33.46 -42.00 -31.82
C ALA A 12 32.53 -43.13 -31.33
N GLY A 13 31.22 -42.84 -31.27
CA GLY A 13 30.18 -43.82 -31.07
C GLY A 13 28.85 -43.33 -31.62
N PHE A 14 28.53 -43.68 -32.87
CA PHE A 14 27.21 -43.50 -33.48
C PHE A 14 26.20 -44.42 -32.82
N VAL A 15 25.15 -43.85 -32.15
CA VAL A 15 23.89 -44.52 -31.92
C VAL A 15 22.78 -43.57 -32.34
N ALA A 16 22.16 -43.88 -33.46
CA ALA A 16 20.92 -43.24 -33.90
C ALA A 16 19.77 -43.73 -33.02
N ALA A 17 19.27 -42.89 -32.15
CA ALA A 17 17.98 -43.06 -31.48
C ALA A 17 17.03 -41.99 -31.94
N LEU A 18 16.00 -42.40 -32.67
CA LEU A 18 14.79 -41.61 -32.96
C LEU A 18 14.10 -41.29 -31.63
N GLY A 19 14.37 -40.12 -31.08
CA GLY A 19 13.69 -39.59 -29.91
C GLY A 19 12.70 -38.48 -30.34
N LEU A 20 11.42 -38.80 -30.20
CA LEU A 20 10.31 -37.85 -30.25
C LEU A 20 10.65 -36.66 -29.33
N GLY A 21 10.85 -35.50 -29.92
CA GLY A 21 11.06 -34.25 -29.20
C GLY A 21 9.81 -33.85 -28.44
N VAL A 22 9.76 -34.16 -27.14
CA VAL A 22 8.89 -33.46 -26.19
C VAL A 22 9.53 -32.10 -25.98
N ALA A 23 9.04 -31.11 -26.71
CA ALA A 23 9.27 -29.73 -26.35
C ALA A 23 8.62 -29.48 -24.99
N SER A 24 9.37 -29.66 -23.93
CA SER A 24 9.01 -29.17 -22.62
C SER A 24 8.93 -27.65 -22.72
N SER A 25 7.71 -27.15 -22.94
CA SER A 25 7.41 -25.75 -22.71
C SER A 25 7.66 -25.46 -21.23
N TRP A 26 8.78 -24.84 -20.95
CA TRP A 26 9.05 -24.21 -19.67
C TRP A 26 8.10 -22.99 -19.62
N GLN A 27 6.82 -23.26 -19.36
CA GLN A 27 5.95 -22.25 -18.82
C GLN A 27 6.53 -21.94 -17.42
N THR A 28 7.21 -20.82 -17.33
CA THR A 28 7.40 -20.17 -16.04
C THR A 28 5.98 -19.95 -15.50
N ALA A 29 5.54 -20.86 -14.65
CA ALA A 29 4.39 -20.62 -13.81
C ALA A 29 4.76 -19.34 -13.01
N GLN A 30 4.25 -18.20 -13.48
CA GLN A 30 4.18 -17.03 -12.62
C GLN A 30 3.39 -17.52 -11.40
N ALA A 31 4.05 -17.58 -10.27
CA ALA A 31 3.39 -17.85 -9.01
C ALA A 31 2.28 -16.80 -8.90
N GLN A 32 1.04 -17.22 -9.15
CA GLN A 32 -0.13 -16.36 -8.92
C GLN A 32 -0.07 -16.05 -7.43
N GLY A 33 0.19 -14.78 -7.11
CA GLY A 33 0.29 -14.32 -5.74
C GLY A 33 -0.96 -14.76 -4.98
N SER A 34 -0.78 -15.26 -3.79
CA SER A 34 -1.87 -15.75 -2.93
C SER A 34 -2.85 -14.65 -2.50
N GLY A 35 -2.54 -13.40 -2.86
CA GLY A 35 -3.28 -12.22 -2.42
C GLY A 35 -2.77 -11.66 -1.09
N VAL A 36 -3.46 -10.64 -0.61
CA VAL A 36 -3.16 -9.93 0.63
C VAL A 36 -4.43 -9.78 1.46
N THR A 37 -4.34 -10.13 2.73
CA THR A 37 -5.35 -9.76 3.71
C THR A 37 -5.04 -8.34 4.19
N VAL A 38 -5.98 -7.43 4.00
CA VAL A 38 -5.90 -6.02 4.42
C VAL A 38 -6.86 -5.82 5.58
N ARG A 39 -6.34 -5.40 6.72
CA ARG A 39 -7.14 -5.09 7.91
C ARG A 39 -7.00 -3.64 8.29
N TRP A 40 -8.10 -2.93 8.33
CA TRP A 40 -8.17 -1.55 8.78
C TRP A 40 -8.18 -1.46 10.31
N LEU A 41 -7.29 -0.68 10.88
CA LEU A 41 -7.20 -0.44 12.32
C LEU A 41 -7.75 0.93 12.73
N GLY A 42 -8.31 1.67 11.77
CA GLY A 42 -8.81 3.03 11.93
C GLY A 42 -7.93 4.06 11.22
N HIS A 43 -8.54 5.18 10.85
CA HIS A 43 -7.90 6.33 10.21
C HIS A 43 -7.01 5.95 9.02
N THR A 44 -5.68 6.17 9.09
CA THR A 44 -4.69 5.75 8.09
C THR A 44 -3.97 4.46 8.45
N SER A 45 -4.34 3.80 9.56
CA SER A 45 -3.63 2.62 10.04
C SER A 45 -4.19 1.31 9.49
N PHE A 46 -3.30 0.48 8.95
CA PHE A 46 -3.64 -0.81 8.34
C PHE A 46 -2.59 -1.87 8.65
N VAL A 47 -3.02 -3.13 8.61
CA VAL A 47 -2.15 -4.30 8.56
C VAL A 47 -2.35 -5.01 7.23
N PHE A 48 -1.25 -5.36 6.58
CA PHE A 48 -1.21 -6.15 5.36
C PHE A 48 -0.53 -7.48 5.64
N GLU A 49 -1.21 -8.59 5.35
CA GLU A 49 -0.68 -9.93 5.54
C GLU A 49 -0.67 -10.68 4.21
N GLY A 50 0.51 -11.12 3.78
CA GLY A 50 0.72 -11.86 2.54
C GLY A 50 2.20 -12.21 2.37
N ASP A 51 2.51 -13.17 1.52
CA ASP A 51 3.88 -13.64 1.26
C ASP A 51 4.67 -14.00 2.53
N GLY A 52 3.97 -14.46 3.57
CA GLY A 52 4.56 -14.80 4.87
C GLY A 52 5.04 -13.59 5.69
N ARG A 53 4.61 -12.39 5.34
CA ARG A 53 4.98 -11.14 6.01
C ARG A 53 3.76 -10.33 6.44
N ARG A 54 3.93 -9.66 7.57
CA ARG A 54 2.95 -8.73 8.14
C ARG A 54 3.54 -7.33 8.21
N ILE A 55 2.92 -6.39 7.51
CA ILE A 55 3.30 -4.98 7.47
C ILE A 55 2.24 -4.18 8.23
N LEU A 56 2.65 -3.44 9.26
CA LEU A 56 1.83 -2.43 9.91
C LEU A 56 2.18 -1.06 9.35
N ILE A 57 1.18 -0.25 9.00
CA ILE A 57 1.40 1.13 8.57
C ILE A 57 0.64 2.11 9.45
N ASN A 58 1.29 3.23 9.76
CA ASN A 58 0.75 4.38 10.48
C ASN A 58 0.05 4.05 11.82
N PRO A 59 0.70 3.40 12.78
CA PRO A 59 0.15 3.26 14.12
C PRO A 59 0.04 4.64 14.78
N PHE A 60 -1.18 5.04 15.15
CA PHE A 60 -1.52 6.35 15.66
C PHE A 60 -1.69 6.38 17.18
N ARG A 61 -1.71 7.59 17.77
CA ARG A 61 -2.22 7.84 19.13
C ARG A 61 -3.73 8.06 19.08
N THR A 62 -4.42 7.61 20.11
CA THR A 62 -5.89 7.72 20.24
C THR A 62 -6.29 9.10 20.75
N ILE A 63 -6.16 10.12 19.89
CA ILE A 63 -6.48 11.53 20.17
C ILE A 63 -7.13 12.19 18.97
N GLY A 64 -7.94 13.22 19.17
CA GLY A 64 -8.57 13.98 18.09
C GLY A 64 -9.40 13.09 17.17
N CYS A 65 -9.10 13.06 15.88
CA CYS A 65 -9.83 12.25 14.91
C CYS A 65 -9.70 10.74 15.14
N THR A 66 -8.79 10.31 15.99
CA THR A 66 -8.53 8.89 16.29
C THR A 66 -8.90 8.47 17.71
N ALA A 67 -9.53 9.36 18.50
CA ALA A 67 -9.76 9.18 19.95
C ALA A 67 -10.53 7.90 20.33
N GLY A 68 -11.53 7.52 19.54
CA GLY A 68 -12.38 6.35 19.82
C GLY A 68 -11.94 5.05 19.15
N TYR A 69 -10.79 5.01 18.46
CA TYR A 69 -10.22 3.74 17.97
C TYR A 69 -9.40 3.04 19.06
N ALA A 70 -9.30 1.72 18.98
CA ALA A 70 -8.32 1.00 19.77
C ALA A 70 -6.88 1.33 19.32
N PRO A 71 -5.89 1.39 20.22
CA PRO A 71 -4.50 1.57 19.83
C PRO A 71 -4.05 0.49 18.81
N PRO A 72 -3.45 0.86 17.67
CA PRO A 72 -3.07 -0.10 16.62
C PRO A 72 -1.76 -0.84 16.96
N THR A 73 -1.74 -1.52 18.11
CA THR A 73 -0.60 -2.29 18.61
C THR A 73 -0.73 -3.76 18.23
N VAL A 74 -0.29 -4.11 17.03
CA VAL A 74 -0.35 -5.48 16.53
C VAL A 74 1.04 -6.03 16.19
N PRO A 75 1.30 -7.33 16.38
CA PRO A 75 2.55 -7.94 15.94
C PRO A 75 2.75 -7.74 14.44
N SER A 76 3.96 -7.32 14.05
CA SER A 76 4.31 -7.07 12.64
C SER A 76 5.79 -7.36 12.39
N ASP A 77 6.15 -7.65 11.14
CA ASP A 77 7.56 -7.85 10.73
C ASP A 77 8.27 -6.53 10.45
N VAL A 78 7.49 -5.49 10.11
CA VAL A 78 7.96 -4.12 9.86
C VAL A 78 6.83 -3.13 10.07
N VAL A 79 7.20 -1.91 10.49
CA VAL A 79 6.28 -0.77 10.61
C VAL A 79 6.69 0.32 9.63
N LEU A 80 5.73 0.76 8.81
CA LEU A 80 5.90 1.88 7.88
C LEU A 80 5.25 3.13 8.46
N ILE A 81 5.95 4.25 8.43
CA ILE A 81 5.47 5.53 8.93
C ILE A 81 5.43 6.53 7.79
N SER A 82 4.25 7.12 7.52
CA SER A 82 4.10 8.18 6.53
C SER A 82 4.54 9.54 7.06
N SER A 83 4.23 9.85 8.32
CA SER A 83 4.70 11.05 9.00
C SER A 83 4.84 10.78 10.50
N ARG A 84 5.50 11.69 11.21
CA ARG A 84 5.63 11.61 12.68
C ARG A 84 4.51 12.34 13.43
N LEU A 85 3.43 12.69 12.73
CA LEU A 85 2.25 13.25 13.36
C LEU A 85 1.53 12.16 14.18
N PHE A 86 0.86 12.58 15.24
CA PHE A 86 0.24 11.66 16.21
C PHE A 86 -0.79 10.71 15.60
N ASP A 87 -1.44 11.11 14.56
CA ASP A 87 -2.46 10.33 13.83
C ASP A 87 -1.89 9.46 12.69
N GLU A 88 -0.57 9.50 12.44
CA GLU A 88 0.06 8.72 11.36
C GLU A 88 1.35 7.98 11.77
N GLY A 89 1.92 8.27 12.92
CA GLY A 89 3.16 7.66 13.38
C GLY A 89 3.42 7.92 14.85
N GLY A 90 2.35 8.16 15.60
CA GLY A 90 2.44 8.62 16.99
C GLY A 90 2.65 7.52 18.02
N THR A 91 2.37 6.25 17.72
CA THR A 91 2.49 5.14 18.68
C THR A 91 3.55 4.17 18.18
N LEU A 92 4.79 4.38 18.60
CA LEU A 92 5.94 3.53 18.24
C LEU A 92 6.51 2.79 19.45
N GLU A 93 6.11 3.19 20.63
CA GLU A 93 6.43 2.54 21.90
C GLU A 93 5.49 1.34 22.10
N ASP A 94 5.97 0.29 22.70
CA ASP A 94 5.21 -0.91 23.05
C ASP A 94 4.64 -1.72 21.86
N LEU A 95 5.20 -1.59 20.66
CA LEU A 95 4.82 -2.45 19.54
C LEU A 95 5.30 -3.89 19.78
N PRO A 96 4.39 -4.89 19.72
CA PRO A 96 4.73 -6.27 20.01
C PRO A 96 5.86 -6.79 19.10
N GLY A 97 6.91 -7.39 19.71
CA GLY A 97 8.03 -7.95 18.98
C GLY A 97 9.10 -6.94 18.57
N ASN A 98 8.95 -5.66 18.92
CA ASN A 98 9.89 -4.59 18.62
C ASN A 98 10.34 -4.57 17.13
N PRO A 99 9.38 -4.47 16.17
CA PRO A 99 9.67 -4.54 14.76
C PRO A 99 10.51 -3.34 14.28
N PRO A 100 11.31 -3.47 13.21
CA PRO A 100 11.99 -2.36 12.59
C PRO A 100 10.97 -1.32 12.08
N ILE A 101 11.28 -0.03 12.31
CA ILE A 101 10.45 1.11 11.92
C ILE A 101 11.11 1.84 10.75
N LEU A 102 10.39 1.97 9.64
CA LEU A 102 10.82 2.68 8.45
C LEU A 102 10.06 4.00 8.38
N SER A 103 10.76 5.11 8.47
CA SER A 103 10.22 6.47 8.52
C SER A 103 11.02 7.49 7.71
N GLU A 104 11.82 7.03 6.77
CA GLU A 104 12.65 7.88 5.91
C GLU A 104 12.41 7.53 4.44
N GLN A 105 12.75 8.46 3.54
CA GLN A 105 12.71 8.19 2.12
C GLN A 105 13.80 7.17 1.75
N GLY A 106 13.42 6.14 0.96
CA GLY A 106 14.37 5.13 0.55
C GLY A 106 13.73 3.91 -0.11
N GLU A 107 14.60 2.96 -0.45
CA GLU A 107 14.22 1.63 -0.90
C GLU A 107 14.65 0.61 0.17
N TYR A 108 13.75 -0.31 0.51
CA TYR A 108 13.91 -1.24 1.61
C TYR A 108 13.56 -2.64 1.17
N GLU A 109 14.21 -3.63 1.78
CA GLU A 109 13.95 -5.03 1.52
C GLU A 109 13.51 -5.75 2.80
N LEU A 110 12.38 -6.44 2.71
CA LEU A 110 11.88 -7.41 3.67
C LEU A 110 11.54 -8.68 2.90
N PRO A 111 12.53 -9.53 2.59
CA PRO A 111 12.32 -10.65 1.67
C PRO A 111 11.09 -11.49 2.00
N PRO A 112 10.23 -11.79 1.00
CA PRO A 112 10.41 -11.50 -0.43
C PRO A 112 9.91 -10.12 -0.89
N ILE A 113 9.51 -9.23 0.03
CA ILE A 113 8.89 -7.93 -0.26
C ILE A 113 9.97 -6.85 -0.47
N ARG A 114 9.78 -6.03 -1.50
CA ARG A 114 10.51 -4.78 -1.73
C ARG A 114 9.58 -3.61 -1.55
N MET A 115 10.04 -2.60 -0.81
CA MET A 115 9.29 -1.40 -0.46
C MET A 115 10.06 -0.17 -0.89
N LYS A 116 9.33 0.86 -1.30
CA LYS A 116 9.87 2.17 -1.62
C LYS A 116 8.99 3.23 -0.99
N SER A 117 9.60 4.27 -0.45
CA SER A 117 8.92 5.49 -0.04
C SER A 117 9.26 6.65 -0.97
N VAL A 118 8.27 7.49 -1.25
CA VAL A 118 8.37 8.72 -2.01
C VAL A 118 7.95 9.86 -1.11
N GLU A 119 8.84 10.83 -0.91
CA GLU A 119 8.58 11.97 -0.06
C GLU A 119 7.77 13.03 -0.81
N VAL A 120 6.70 13.52 -0.20
CA VAL A 120 5.85 14.61 -0.68
C VAL A 120 5.56 15.60 0.43
N ASP A 121 5.05 16.77 0.08
CA ASP A 121 4.62 17.74 1.09
C ASP A 121 3.35 17.27 1.82
N HIS A 122 3.35 17.44 3.15
CA HIS A 122 2.21 17.08 4.02
C HIS A 122 1.20 18.23 4.18
N ASP A 123 1.33 19.26 3.37
CA ASP A 123 0.40 20.37 3.30
C ASP A 123 0.42 21.03 1.92
N ARG A 124 -0.51 21.93 1.68
CA ARG A 124 -0.62 22.71 0.42
C ARG A 124 0.30 23.94 0.42
N GLN A 125 1.24 24.05 1.36
CA GLN A 125 2.14 25.20 1.55
C GLN A 125 3.63 24.81 1.41
N GLY A 126 3.93 23.70 0.74
CA GLY A 126 5.29 23.20 0.55
C GLY A 126 5.89 22.58 1.81
N GLY A 127 5.08 21.93 2.63
CA GLY A 127 5.50 21.27 3.86
C GLY A 127 5.84 22.23 5.03
N ARG A 128 5.47 23.51 4.91
CA ARG A 128 5.87 24.53 5.91
C ARG A 128 5.20 24.34 7.27
N ARG A 129 4.00 23.75 7.28
CA ARG A 129 3.20 23.60 8.51
C ARG A 129 3.31 22.21 9.11
N PHE A 130 3.26 21.18 8.27
CA PHE A 130 3.19 19.77 8.71
C PHE A 130 4.38 18.93 8.24
N GLY A 131 5.34 19.55 7.56
CA GLY A 131 6.53 18.85 7.09
C GLY A 131 6.29 17.97 5.88
N LYS A 132 6.89 16.79 5.90
CA LYS A 132 6.87 15.83 4.80
C LYS A 132 6.02 14.61 5.16
N ASN A 133 5.45 14.02 4.13
CA ASN A 133 4.73 12.76 4.16
C ASN A 133 5.42 11.76 3.24
N LEU A 134 5.51 10.52 3.65
CA LEU A 134 6.00 9.42 2.82
C LEU A 134 4.83 8.65 2.23
N ILE A 135 4.77 8.61 0.91
CA ILE A 135 3.91 7.69 0.18
C ILE A 135 4.66 6.37 0.08
N TRP A 136 4.08 5.29 0.58
CA TRP A 136 4.67 3.96 0.55
C TRP A 136 4.15 3.15 -0.64
N ARG A 137 5.06 2.51 -1.35
CA ARG A 137 4.77 1.56 -2.41
C ARG A 137 5.48 0.24 -2.15
N TRP A 138 4.77 -0.88 -2.30
CA TRP A 138 5.38 -2.22 -2.24
C TRP A 138 4.58 -3.24 -3.07
N GLN A 139 5.19 -4.41 -3.28
CA GLN A 139 4.53 -5.55 -3.89
C GLN A 139 4.34 -6.64 -2.84
N GLN A 140 3.10 -7.14 -2.70
CA GLN A 140 2.76 -8.21 -1.77
C GLN A 140 1.58 -9.02 -2.32
N GLY A 141 1.62 -10.35 -2.20
CA GLY A 141 0.57 -11.24 -2.67
C GLY A 141 0.28 -11.14 -4.19
N GLY A 142 1.26 -10.69 -4.97
CA GLY A 142 1.12 -10.44 -6.40
C GLY A 142 0.42 -9.11 -6.75
N LEU A 143 0.26 -8.20 -5.78
CA LEU A 143 -0.39 -6.90 -5.94
C LEU A 143 0.61 -5.75 -5.75
N ASN A 144 0.49 -4.68 -6.56
CA ASN A 144 1.11 -3.39 -6.31
C ASN A 144 0.24 -2.57 -5.35
N ILE A 145 0.73 -2.27 -4.19
CA ILE A 145 0.02 -1.52 -3.16
C ILE A 145 0.68 -0.16 -2.98
N VAL A 146 -0.13 0.89 -2.95
CA VAL A 146 0.31 2.25 -2.64
C VAL A 146 -0.53 2.80 -1.51
N HIS A 147 0.14 3.28 -0.45
CA HIS A 147 -0.48 3.95 0.68
C HIS A 147 -0.01 5.39 0.72
N MET A 148 -0.93 6.34 0.57
CA MET A 148 -0.59 7.74 0.42
C MET A 148 -0.36 8.48 1.74
N GLY A 149 -0.60 7.84 2.90
CA GLY A 149 -0.49 8.50 4.20
C GLY A 149 -1.44 9.69 4.29
N GLY A 150 -0.95 10.81 4.79
CA GLY A 150 -1.64 12.09 4.81
C GLY A 150 -1.19 13.02 3.68
N ALA A 151 -0.97 12.52 2.47
CA ALA A 151 -0.57 13.35 1.34
C ALA A 151 -1.58 14.49 1.09
N ALA A 152 -1.07 15.71 0.88
CA ALA A 152 -1.88 16.89 0.62
C ALA A 152 -1.45 17.64 -0.65
N ALA A 153 -0.22 17.45 -1.11
CA ALA A 153 0.28 18.03 -2.36
C ALA A 153 -0.19 17.24 -3.58
N PRO A 154 -0.49 17.90 -4.73
CA PRO A 154 -0.82 17.21 -5.96
C PRO A 154 0.29 16.24 -6.39
N VAL A 155 -0.11 15.08 -6.91
CA VAL A 155 0.84 14.06 -7.42
C VAL A 155 1.49 14.57 -8.71
N SER A 156 2.79 14.83 -8.68
CA SER A 156 3.58 15.24 -9.84
C SER A 156 3.80 14.10 -10.84
N VAL A 157 4.22 14.41 -12.06
CA VAL A 157 4.58 13.41 -13.07
C VAL A 157 5.72 12.51 -12.60
N GLU A 158 6.69 13.08 -11.87
CA GLU A 158 7.82 12.32 -11.32
C GLU A 158 7.35 11.30 -10.28
N GLU A 159 6.46 11.69 -9.38
CA GLU A 159 5.86 10.81 -8.38
C GLU A 159 4.99 9.73 -9.04
N GLN A 160 4.23 10.05 -10.09
CA GLN A 160 3.47 9.07 -10.87
C GLN A 160 4.38 8.00 -11.46
N ILE A 161 5.54 8.38 -12.02
CA ILE A 161 6.53 7.44 -12.54
C ILE A 161 7.10 6.56 -11.43
N GLN A 162 7.40 7.12 -10.26
CA GLN A 162 7.95 6.39 -9.13
C GLN A 162 6.93 5.44 -8.48
N LEU A 163 5.68 5.85 -8.38
CA LEU A 163 4.59 5.05 -7.78
C LEU A 163 4.03 4.01 -8.76
N GLY A 164 4.03 4.31 -10.05
CA GLY A 164 3.41 3.48 -11.08
C GLY A 164 1.89 3.38 -10.91
N ARG A 165 1.26 2.46 -11.64
CA ARG A 165 -0.16 2.17 -11.50
C ARG A 165 -0.39 1.19 -10.33
N PRO A 166 -1.11 1.57 -9.25
CA PRO A 166 -1.42 0.66 -8.16
C PRO A 166 -2.51 -0.34 -8.54
N ASP A 167 -2.41 -1.57 -8.03
CA ASP A 167 -3.57 -2.48 -7.95
C ASP A 167 -4.48 -2.07 -6.79
N VAL A 168 -3.88 -1.63 -5.66
CA VAL A 168 -4.59 -1.13 -4.48
C VAL A 168 -4.01 0.22 -4.08
N LEU A 169 -4.85 1.25 -4.05
CA LEU A 169 -4.50 2.59 -3.60
C LEU A 169 -5.26 2.92 -2.32
N LEU A 170 -4.52 3.21 -1.24
CA LEU A 170 -5.08 3.78 -0.02
C LEU A 170 -4.86 5.28 -0.05
N VAL A 171 -5.95 6.06 -0.08
CA VAL A 171 -5.90 7.50 -0.34
C VAL A 171 -6.70 8.28 0.71
N PRO A 172 -6.13 9.34 1.30
CA PRO A 172 -6.85 10.21 2.23
C PRO A 172 -7.93 10.99 1.47
N VAL A 173 -9.12 11.17 2.10
CA VAL A 173 -10.27 11.83 1.47
C VAL A 173 -10.98 12.85 2.37
N GLY A 174 -10.59 12.93 3.65
CA GLY A 174 -11.30 13.74 4.65
C GLY A 174 -10.83 15.18 4.74
N GLY A 175 -9.85 15.61 3.96
CA GLY A 175 -9.40 17.00 3.95
C GLY A 175 -8.66 17.42 5.21
N GLY A 176 -9.06 18.57 5.74
CA GLY A 176 -8.32 19.26 6.77
C GLY A 176 -7.07 19.95 6.21
N PRO A 177 -6.19 20.45 7.08
CA PRO A 177 -5.03 21.23 6.64
C PRO A 177 -3.85 20.39 6.12
N LYS A 178 -3.87 19.06 6.32
CA LYS A 178 -2.72 18.17 6.12
C LYS A 178 -3.00 16.92 5.28
N ALA A 179 -4.16 16.84 4.59
CA ALA A 179 -4.49 15.70 3.74
C ALA A 179 -5.34 16.14 2.55
N TYR A 180 -5.52 15.26 1.57
CA TYR A 180 -6.44 15.51 0.48
C TYR A 180 -7.88 15.61 1.01
N ASP A 181 -8.60 16.64 0.53
CA ASP A 181 -10.05 16.63 0.48
C ASP A 181 -10.53 15.72 -0.66
N ALA A 182 -11.84 15.57 -0.79
CA ALA A 182 -12.45 14.71 -1.79
C ALA A 182 -12.01 15.04 -3.23
N GLU A 183 -11.90 16.32 -3.58
CA GLU A 183 -11.51 16.78 -4.93
C GLU A 183 -10.02 16.47 -5.22
N ALA A 184 -9.15 16.78 -4.27
CA ALA A 184 -7.71 16.47 -4.39
C ALA A 184 -7.46 14.97 -4.46
N ALA A 185 -8.20 14.17 -3.67
CA ALA A 185 -8.14 12.72 -3.73
C ALA A 185 -8.52 12.18 -5.12
N ILE A 186 -9.59 12.71 -5.73
CA ILE A 186 -10.00 12.32 -7.09
C ILE A 186 -8.94 12.71 -8.13
N ALA A 187 -8.28 13.85 -7.98
CA ALA A 187 -7.19 14.24 -8.87
C ALA A 187 -6.01 13.24 -8.77
N ALA A 188 -5.63 12.82 -7.55
CA ALA A 188 -4.61 11.82 -7.33
C ALA A 188 -5.01 10.43 -7.87
N ILE A 189 -6.27 10.01 -7.67
CA ILE A 189 -6.83 8.77 -8.22
C ILE A 189 -6.75 8.76 -9.75
N ARG A 190 -7.12 9.87 -10.41
CA ARG A 190 -7.03 9.98 -11.87
C ARG A 190 -5.60 9.93 -12.37
N ALA A 191 -4.66 10.55 -11.64
CA ALA A 191 -3.24 10.54 -11.98
C ALA A 191 -2.61 9.14 -11.87
N LEU A 192 -2.98 8.37 -10.85
CA LEU A 192 -2.41 7.04 -10.58
C LEU A 192 -3.21 5.89 -11.23
N ASN A 193 -4.47 6.11 -11.60
CA ASN A 193 -5.37 5.14 -12.25
C ASN A 193 -5.37 3.75 -11.57
N PRO A 194 -5.68 3.65 -10.27
CA PRO A 194 -5.67 2.38 -9.52
C PRO A 194 -6.81 1.45 -9.97
N ARG A 195 -6.75 0.19 -9.56
CA ARG A 195 -7.85 -0.79 -9.75
C ARG A 195 -8.80 -0.84 -8.56
N ILE A 196 -8.25 -0.78 -7.35
CA ILE A 196 -9.02 -0.73 -6.10
C ILE A 196 -8.61 0.53 -5.34
N ILE A 197 -9.62 1.28 -4.90
CA ILE A 197 -9.46 2.46 -4.04
C ILE A 197 -9.96 2.10 -2.66
N ILE A 198 -9.14 2.33 -1.63
CA ILE A 198 -9.55 2.27 -0.23
C ILE A 198 -9.43 3.70 0.32
N PRO A 199 -10.56 4.40 0.57
CA PRO A 199 -10.52 5.72 1.18
C PRO A 199 -10.05 5.63 2.64
N THR A 200 -9.22 6.58 3.05
CA THR A 200 -8.64 6.67 4.39
C THR A 200 -8.74 8.10 4.92
N HIS A 201 -8.31 8.33 6.15
CA HIS A 201 -8.20 9.68 6.74
C HIS A 201 -9.49 10.49 6.58
N TYR A 202 -10.62 9.94 6.97
CA TYR A 202 -11.91 10.62 7.01
C TYR A 202 -12.53 10.48 8.41
N ARG A 203 -13.39 11.43 8.75
CA ARG A 203 -14.07 11.47 10.05
C ARG A 203 -15.03 10.31 10.20
N THR A 204 -14.90 9.62 11.31
CA THR A 204 -15.81 8.53 11.72
C THR A 204 -16.37 8.83 13.12
N GLN A 205 -17.17 7.93 13.65
CA GLN A 205 -17.64 8.05 15.06
C GLN A 205 -16.53 7.92 16.11
N ALA A 206 -15.30 7.56 15.72
CA ALA A 206 -14.13 7.59 16.60
C ALA A 206 -13.64 9.01 16.91
N ALA A 207 -14.07 9.99 16.14
CA ALA A 207 -13.57 11.34 16.23
C ALA A 207 -14.08 12.03 17.51
N ASP A 208 -13.18 12.72 18.18
CA ASP A 208 -13.53 13.73 19.15
C ASP A 208 -14.12 14.95 18.39
N GLU A 209 -15.36 15.32 18.71
CA GLU A 209 -16.10 16.34 17.96
C GLU A 209 -15.50 17.74 18.07
N GLU A 210 -14.82 18.04 19.17
CA GLU A 210 -14.24 19.36 19.44
C GLU A 210 -12.89 19.58 18.77
N THR A 211 -12.14 18.49 18.56
CA THR A 211 -10.73 18.57 18.13
C THR A 211 -10.45 17.96 16.75
N CYS A 212 -11.41 17.24 16.16
CA CYS A 212 -11.27 16.65 14.85
C CYS A 212 -11.71 17.61 13.74
N ASP A 213 -10.79 17.98 12.87
CA ASP A 213 -10.95 19.00 11.83
C ASP A 213 -11.11 18.44 10.41
N ILE A 214 -11.34 17.12 10.25
CA ILE A 214 -11.54 16.49 8.94
C ILE A 214 -13.00 16.17 8.68
N GLU A 215 -13.34 16.04 7.39
CA GLU A 215 -14.69 15.71 6.92
C GLU A 215 -14.93 14.19 6.91
N GLY A 216 -16.21 13.82 6.82
CA GLY A 216 -16.64 12.44 6.64
C GLY A 216 -16.36 11.90 5.24
N LEU A 217 -16.75 10.64 5.03
CA LEU A 217 -16.54 9.95 3.74
C LEU A 217 -17.52 10.42 2.65
N GLN A 218 -18.68 10.97 3.02
CA GLN A 218 -19.78 11.23 2.11
C GLN A 218 -19.44 12.15 0.93
N PRO A 219 -18.73 13.29 1.09
CA PRO A 219 -18.34 14.14 -0.03
C PRO A 219 -17.55 13.41 -1.11
N PHE A 220 -16.64 12.52 -0.71
CA PHE A 220 -15.89 11.70 -1.65
C PHE A 220 -16.78 10.72 -2.42
N LEU A 221 -17.70 10.04 -1.74
CA LEU A 221 -18.62 9.08 -2.39
C LEU A 221 -19.57 9.77 -3.36
N GLU A 222 -20.03 10.97 -3.05
CA GLU A 222 -20.89 11.76 -3.95
C GLU A 222 -20.18 12.13 -5.26
N LEU A 223 -18.94 12.57 -5.17
CA LEU A 223 -18.12 12.88 -6.33
C LEU A 223 -17.73 11.64 -7.15
N MET A 224 -17.61 10.50 -6.49
CA MET A 224 -17.24 9.20 -7.10
C MET A 224 -18.47 8.30 -7.37
N ARG A 225 -19.70 8.82 -7.36
CA ARG A 225 -20.95 8.05 -7.47
C ARG A 225 -21.07 7.13 -8.69
N ALA A 226 -20.32 7.41 -9.75
CA ALA A 226 -20.29 6.59 -10.96
C ALA A 226 -19.32 5.38 -10.83
N THR A 227 -18.48 5.33 -9.79
CA THR A 227 -17.54 4.27 -9.55
C THR A 227 -18.20 3.17 -8.72
N PRO A 228 -18.18 1.90 -9.15
CA PRO A 228 -18.74 0.80 -8.37
C PRO A 228 -18.10 0.72 -6.99
N THR A 229 -18.94 0.51 -5.98
CA THR A 229 -18.52 0.42 -4.57
C THR A 229 -18.80 -0.98 -4.04
N ARG A 230 -17.84 -1.55 -3.34
CA ARG A 230 -17.99 -2.79 -2.55
C ARG A 230 -17.85 -2.46 -1.07
N GLN A 231 -18.77 -2.96 -0.26
CA GLN A 231 -18.70 -2.87 1.20
C GLN A 231 -18.13 -4.17 1.75
N ALA A 232 -17.11 -4.09 2.59
CA ALA A 232 -16.63 -5.22 3.38
C ALA A 232 -17.58 -5.53 4.54
N ASP A 233 -17.64 -6.79 4.90
CA ASP A 233 -18.28 -7.22 6.14
C ASP A 233 -17.25 -7.08 7.29
N GLY A 234 -17.14 -5.85 7.83
CA GLY A 234 -16.19 -5.48 8.87
C GLY A 234 -14.93 -4.76 8.37
N ASN A 235 -13.85 -4.87 9.14
CA ASN A 235 -12.60 -4.14 8.93
C ASN A 235 -11.53 -4.93 8.16
N THR A 236 -11.88 -6.07 7.58
CA THR A 236 -10.91 -6.97 6.93
C THR A 236 -11.40 -7.40 5.56
N VAL A 237 -10.51 -7.33 4.56
CA VAL A 237 -10.76 -7.83 3.21
C VAL A 237 -9.59 -8.67 2.72
N ASN A 238 -9.87 -9.66 1.90
CA ASN A 238 -8.84 -10.40 1.17
C ASN A 238 -8.88 -9.95 -0.30
N ILE A 239 -7.76 -9.43 -0.79
CA ILE A 239 -7.60 -8.96 -2.16
C ILE A 239 -6.63 -9.89 -2.87
N THR A 240 -7.05 -10.46 -3.99
CA THR A 240 -6.22 -11.33 -4.83
C THR A 240 -6.05 -10.72 -6.22
N PRO A 241 -5.01 -11.08 -6.99
CA PRO A 241 -4.89 -10.65 -8.38
C PRO A 241 -6.11 -10.98 -9.23
N SER A 242 -6.79 -12.10 -8.95
CA SER A 242 -8.00 -12.52 -9.65
C SER A 242 -9.28 -11.74 -9.25
N SER A 243 -9.25 -11.03 -8.10
CA SER A 243 -10.37 -10.20 -7.65
C SER A 243 -10.32 -8.77 -8.19
N LEU A 244 -9.24 -8.40 -8.87
CA LEU A 244 -9.08 -7.08 -9.48
C LEU A 244 -10.07 -6.87 -10.62
N PRO A 245 -10.62 -5.66 -10.80
CA PRO A 245 -11.41 -5.32 -11.96
C PRO A 245 -10.65 -5.54 -13.26
N GLY A 246 -11.32 -6.06 -14.29
CA GLY A 246 -10.73 -6.28 -15.61
C GLY A 246 -10.47 -4.96 -16.36
N GLY A 247 -9.49 -4.96 -17.26
CA GLY A 247 -9.16 -3.82 -18.12
C GLY A 247 -8.77 -2.57 -17.32
N ASP A 248 -9.43 -1.45 -17.64
CA ASP A 248 -9.28 -0.16 -16.93
C ASP A 248 -10.33 0.04 -15.83
N GLY A 249 -11.03 -1.03 -15.46
CA GLY A 249 -12.02 -0.98 -14.39
C GLY A 249 -11.43 -0.54 -13.05
N MET A 250 -12.26 0.17 -12.28
CA MET A 250 -11.92 0.70 -10.96
C MET A 250 -13.08 0.45 -10.01
N ILE A 251 -12.79 0.14 -8.76
CA ILE A 251 -13.81 0.00 -7.70
C ILE A 251 -13.36 0.72 -6.43
N ILE A 252 -14.33 1.15 -5.64
CA ILE A 252 -14.10 1.63 -4.28
C ILE A 252 -14.40 0.48 -3.32
N GLN A 253 -13.41 0.12 -2.49
CA GLN A 253 -13.56 -0.86 -1.42
C GLN A 253 -13.74 -0.13 -0.09
N LEU A 254 -14.94 -0.19 0.47
CA LEU A 254 -15.23 0.35 1.79
C LEU A 254 -15.04 -0.72 2.86
N MET A 255 -14.59 -0.28 4.03
CA MET A 255 -14.39 -1.12 5.21
C MET A 255 -15.11 -0.48 6.40
N SER A 256 -15.53 -1.30 7.35
CA SER A 256 -16.23 -0.84 8.56
C SER A 256 -15.41 -1.17 9.78
N TYR A 257 -15.13 -0.18 10.62
CA TYR A 257 -14.47 -0.43 11.90
C TYR A 257 -15.48 -0.98 12.91
N PRO A 258 -15.15 -2.04 13.67
CA PRO A 258 -16.04 -2.62 14.67
C PRO A 258 -16.04 -1.75 15.94
N PHE A 259 -16.83 -0.67 15.91
CA PHE A 259 -17.09 0.09 17.12
C PHE A 259 -18.00 -0.76 18.05
N GLY A 260 -17.57 -0.94 19.29
CA GLY A 260 -18.30 -1.67 20.31
C GLY A 260 -19.51 -0.92 20.85
#